data_0071f3dcbfd94c61e76e8255d9b4edce
#
_entry.id   0071f3dcbfd94c61e76e8255d9b4edce
#
_cell.length_a   1.000
_cell.length_b   1.000
_cell.length_c   1.000
_cell.angle_alpha   90.00
_cell.angle_beta   90.00
_cell.angle_gamma   90.00
#
_symmetry.space_group_name_H-M   'P 1'
#
loop_
_entity.id
_entity.type
_entity.pdbx_description
1 polymer ?
#
loop_
_entity_poly.entity_id
_entity_poly.type
_entity_poly.pdbx_seq_one_letter_code
_entity_poly.pdbx_strand_id
1 'polypeptide(L)'
;MRITPYHMNITPNTESLFRIAALTHEDMLASSLTLPFEILTGAAQALGRAGRQRLITDCFSQAGGPLTIQSGLTLATRPLSELTQADLLIVPAIWRQPQRVLHRHPEQIAVIEHHVGAGSLTISVGSGSFLLAETGHMTGRTMTTHWQWFDTFAHRYPGVQLERRQLITQSDNVFCVSSVNSVADLMVYLCGELFSPRVARHIEHQFSPEIRQRFSPSPVGAPKDLHHDELIADVQTELNRDLRAAPAMSA
;
A
#
# COMPACT_ATOMS: atom_id res chain seq x y z
N MET A 1 -18.51 -17.81 -1.28
CA MET A 1 -17.23 -18.31 -0.76
C MET A 1 -16.85 -17.38 0.39
N ARG A 2 -16.80 -17.87 1.64
CA ARG A 2 -16.47 -17.03 2.80
C ARG A 2 -14.97 -16.71 2.71
N ILE A 3 -14.62 -15.44 2.55
CA ILE A 3 -13.25 -14.97 2.69
C ILE A 3 -12.90 -15.16 4.16
N THR A 4 -12.07 -16.12 4.45
CA THR A 4 -11.51 -16.28 5.79
C THR A 4 -10.64 -15.07 6.05
N PRO A 5 -10.87 -14.26 7.10
CA PRO A 5 -9.94 -13.19 7.44
C PRO A 5 -8.57 -13.84 7.63
N TYR A 6 -7.55 -13.23 7.04
CA TYR A 6 -6.17 -13.65 7.19
C TYR A 6 -5.81 -13.39 8.67
N HIS A 7 -6.06 -14.37 9.52
CA HIS A 7 -5.68 -14.30 10.93
C HIS A 7 -4.18 -14.51 11.01
N MET A 8 -3.42 -13.43 10.85
CA MET A 8 -2.05 -13.42 11.33
C MET A 8 -2.11 -13.38 12.86
N ASN A 9 -2.14 -14.56 13.46
CA ASN A 9 -1.98 -14.71 14.89
C ASN A 9 -0.53 -14.39 15.29
N ILE A 10 -0.19 -13.11 15.33
CA ILE A 10 0.94 -12.66 16.12
C ILE A 10 0.43 -12.61 17.55
N THR A 11 0.30 -13.80 18.16
CA THR A 11 -0.01 -13.87 19.58
C THR A 11 1.15 -13.24 20.36
N PRO A 12 0.88 -12.47 21.44
CA PRO A 12 1.92 -11.84 22.26
C PRO A 12 2.97 -12.80 22.81
N ASN A 13 2.73 -14.11 22.68
CA ASN A 13 3.52 -15.19 23.26
C ASN A 13 4.41 -15.95 22.27
N THR A 14 4.42 -15.62 20.97
CA THR A 14 5.34 -16.20 20.01
C THR A 14 6.64 -15.41 20.00
N GLU A 15 7.75 -16.07 20.21
CA GLU A 15 9.13 -15.52 20.13
C GLU A 15 9.54 -15.17 18.68
N SER A 16 8.61 -15.21 17.73
CA SER A 16 8.88 -14.99 16.31
C SER A 16 9.12 -13.51 16.01
N LEU A 17 10.18 -13.24 15.25
CA LEU A 17 10.48 -11.94 14.65
C LEU A 17 9.48 -11.67 13.53
N PHE A 18 8.97 -10.44 13.47
CA PHE A 18 8.15 -9.96 12.34
C PHE A 18 9.04 -9.14 11.40
N ARG A 19 9.24 -9.65 10.21
CA ARG A 19 10.16 -9.08 9.21
C ARG A 19 9.39 -8.24 8.19
N ILE A 20 9.72 -6.96 8.15
CA ILE A 20 9.19 -6.02 7.16
C ILE A 20 10.31 -5.73 6.18
N ALA A 21 10.06 -6.04 4.92
CA ALA A 21 10.95 -5.74 3.81
C ALA A 21 10.32 -4.67 2.92
N ALA A 22 11.10 -3.68 2.52
CA ALA A 22 10.68 -2.74 1.50
C ALA A 22 11.61 -2.81 0.30
N LEU A 23 11.03 -2.93 -0.89
CA LEU A 23 11.75 -2.78 -2.15
C LEU A 23 12.08 -1.30 -2.36
N THR A 24 13.29 -1.01 -2.78
CA THR A 24 13.74 0.37 -2.97
C THR A 24 14.45 0.55 -4.29
N HIS A 25 14.23 1.69 -4.92
CA HIS A 25 14.90 2.13 -6.14
C HIS A 25 14.94 3.67 -6.19
N GLU A 26 15.77 4.24 -7.03
CA GLU A 26 16.02 5.69 -7.11
C GLU A 26 14.74 6.50 -7.42
N ASP A 27 13.84 5.92 -8.22
CA ASP A 27 12.62 6.57 -8.70
C ASP A 27 11.43 6.40 -7.73
N MET A 28 11.62 5.98 -6.48
CA MET A 28 10.54 5.81 -5.49
C MET A 28 10.17 7.10 -4.75
N LEU A 29 8.96 7.13 -4.20
CA LEU A 29 8.51 8.14 -3.24
C LEU A 29 8.87 7.71 -1.82
N ALA A 30 9.67 8.50 -1.10
CA ALA A 30 10.08 8.21 0.28
C ALA A 30 8.89 8.00 1.21
N SER A 31 7.88 8.85 1.15
CA SER A 31 6.70 8.79 2.03
C SER A 31 5.89 7.50 1.90
N SER A 32 5.94 6.83 0.73
CA SER A 32 5.30 5.52 0.55
C SER A 32 5.99 4.38 1.30
N LEU A 33 7.20 4.62 1.78
CA LEU A 33 8.01 3.71 2.59
C LEU A 33 8.10 4.17 4.04
N THR A 34 8.46 5.45 4.26
CA THR A 34 8.74 5.95 5.61
C THR A 34 7.50 5.95 6.49
N LEU A 35 6.34 6.31 5.94
CA LEU A 35 5.08 6.33 6.69
C LEU A 35 4.68 4.94 7.23
N PRO A 36 4.66 3.84 6.44
CA PRO A 36 4.44 2.51 6.99
C PRO A 36 5.45 2.11 8.06
N PHE A 37 6.73 2.43 7.87
CA PHE A 37 7.78 2.09 8.82
C PHE A 37 7.61 2.84 10.15
N GLU A 38 7.28 4.13 10.11
CA GLU A 38 7.03 4.95 11.29
C GLU A 38 5.82 4.45 12.07
N ILE A 39 4.72 4.13 11.38
CA ILE A 39 3.50 3.60 11.98
C ILE A 39 3.76 2.26 12.67
N LEU A 40 4.41 1.32 11.98
CA LEU A 40 4.71 0.00 12.55
C LEU A 40 5.71 0.09 13.71
N THR A 41 6.69 0.99 13.62
CA THR A 41 7.62 1.27 14.71
C THR A 41 6.89 1.85 15.92
N GLY A 42 5.99 2.80 15.71
CA GLY A 42 5.13 3.36 16.76
C GLY A 42 4.24 2.29 17.41
N ALA A 43 3.66 1.40 16.61
CA ALA A 43 2.87 0.28 17.09
C ALA A 43 3.70 -0.70 17.95
N ALA A 44 4.91 -1.03 17.49
CA ALA A 44 5.84 -1.87 18.26
C ALA A 44 6.28 -1.20 19.55
N GLN A 45 6.47 0.12 19.56
CA GLN A 45 6.78 0.90 20.78
C GLN A 45 5.63 0.89 21.78
N ALA A 46 4.38 0.95 21.31
CA ALA A 46 3.18 0.86 22.15
C ALA A 46 3.06 -0.49 22.88
N LEU A 47 3.66 -1.56 22.33
CA LEU A 47 3.77 -2.87 22.97
C LEU A 47 4.94 -2.97 23.97
N GLY A 48 5.74 -1.91 24.12
CA GLY A 48 6.88 -1.86 25.01
C GLY A 48 8.12 -2.60 24.47
N ARG A 49 9.01 -3.01 25.40
CA ARG A 49 10.30 -3.60 25.02
C ARG A 49 10.17 -4.87 24.16
N ALA A 50 9.24 -5.74 24.51
CA ALA A 50 9.02 -6.99 23.78
C ALA A 50 8.55 -6.74 22.32
N GLY A 51 7.68 -5.75 22.08
CA GLY A 51 7.25 -5.38 20.74
C GLY A 51 8.41 -4.85 19.89
N ARG A 52 9.21 -3.95 20.43
CA ARG A 52 10.38 -3.38 19.71
C ARG A 52 11.41 -4.44 19.32
N GLN A 53 11.63 -5.44 20.15
CA GLN A 53 12.61 -6.51 19.89
C GLN A 53 12.15 -7.49 18.80
N ARG A 54 10.87 -7.47 18.42
CA ARG A 54 10.27 -8.40 17.45
C ARG A 54 10.11 -7.81 16.06
N LEU A 55 10.22 -6.52 15.91
CA LEU A 55 10.05 -5.85 14.61
C LEU A 55 11.43 -5.64 13.97
N ILE A 56 11.61 -6.18 12.78
CA ILE A 56 12.78 -5.94 11.93
C ILE A 56 12.29 -5.26 10.68
N THR A 57 12.89 -4.11 10.36
CA THR A 57 12.58 -3.33 9.15
C THR A 57 13.85 -3.16 8.32
N ASP A 58 13.83 -3.68 7.10
CA ASP A 58 14.94 -3.59 6.17
C ASP A 58 14.49 -3.03 4.82
N CYS A 59 15.34 -2.21 4.21
CA CYS A 59 15.22 -1.75 2.84
C CYS A 59 16.13 -2.57 1.93
N PHE A 60 15.63 -2.96 0.75
CA PHE A 60 16.37 -3.76 -0.20
C PHE A 60 16.44 -3.07 -1.56
N SER A 61 17.63 -2.89 -2.07
CA SER A 61 17.90 -2.42 -3.43
C SER A 61 18.69 -3.46 -4.21
N GLN A 62 18.83 -3.29 -5.53
CA GLN A 62 19.53 -4.23 -6.40
C GLN A 62 20.87 -4.68 -5.82
N ALA A 63 21.75 -3.75 -5.52
CA ALA A 63 23.11 -4.02 -5.08
C ALA A 63 23.34 -3.83 -3.57
N GLY A 64 22.36 -3.27 -2.85
CA GLY A 64 22.56 -2.81 -1.47
C GLY A 64 23.40 -1.55 -1.36
N GLY A 65 23.73 -1.17 -0.11
CA GLY A 65 24.49 0.04 0.19
C GLY A 65 23.63 1.31 0.25
N PRO A 66 24.23 2.50 0.21
CA PRO A 66 23.52 3.76 0.22
C PRO A 66 22.81 4.01 -1.12
N LEU A 67 21.49 4.20 -1.06
CA LEU A 67 20.64 4.51 -2.21
C LEU A 67 20.10 5.94 -2.07
N THR A 68 20.44 6.83 -3.01
CA THR A 68 19.86 8.17 -3.07
C THR A 68 18.64 8.18 -3.98
N ILE A 69 17.50 8.57 -3.44
CA ILE A 69 16.24 8.66 -4.18
C ILE A 69 16.00 10.06 -4.75
N GLN A 70 14.97 10.21 -5.59
CA GLN A 70 14.65 11.46 -6.30
C GLN A 70 14.49 12.69 -5.41
N SER A 71 14.05 12.54 -4.17
CA SER A 71 13.93 13.65 -3.20
C SER A 71 15.25 14.07 -2.59
N GLY A 72 16.38 13.44 -2.93
CA GLY A 72 17.69 13.70 -2.35
C GLY A 72 17.97 12.98 -1.03
N LEU A 73 17.01 12.23 -0.50
CA LEU A 73 17.24 11.40 0.69
C LEU A 73 18.08 10.18 0.33
N THR A 74 18.98 9.81 1.24
CA THR A 74 19.78 8.58 1.10
C THR A 74 19.36 7.56 2.13
N LEU A 75 19.01 6.37 1.66
CA LEU A 75 18.61 5.21 2.47
C LEU A 75 19.78 4.22 2.55
N ALA A 76 19.96 3.63 3.72
CA ALA A 76 20.79 2.44 3.85
C ALA A 76 19.97 1.24 3.36
N THR A 77 20.52 0.47 2.41
CA THR A 77 19.83 -0.69 1.86
C THR A 77 20.71 -1.93 1.91
N ARG A 78 20.07 -3.09 1.95
CA ARG A 78 20.69 -4.40 1.79
C ARG A 78 20.54 -4.86 0.33
N PRO A 79 21.42 -5.74 -0.17
CA PRO A 79 21.26 -6.28 -1.50
C PRO A 79 19.99 -7.14 -1.60
N LEU A 80 19.30 -7.06 -2.74
CA LEU A 80 18.03 -7.75 -2.97
C LEU A 80 18.18 -9.28 -2.84
N SER A 81 19.37 -9.81 -3.14
CA SER A 81 19.71 -11.23 -2.97
C SER A 81 19.66 -11.75 -1.53
N GLU A 82 19.69 -10.85 -0.55
CA GLU A 82 19.56 -11.20 0.87
C GLU A 82 18.11 -11.25 1.35
N LEU A 83 17.15 -10.80 0.53
CA LEU A 83 15.72 -10.85 0.85
C LEU A 83 15.18 -12.27 0.61
N THR A 84 15.32 -13.12 1.61
CA THR A 84 14.86 -14.51 1.55
C THR A 84 13.47 -14.71 2.13
N GLN A 85 13.10 -13.90 3.13
CA GLN A 85 11.81 -13.99 3.82
C GLN A 85 11.35 -12.60 4.28
N ALA A 86 10.06 -12.35 4.10
CA ALA A 86 9.37 -11.20 4.67
C ALA A 86 7.96 -11.62 5.10
N ASP A 87 7.53 -11.20 6.30
CA ASP A 87 6.13 -11.33 6.73
C ASP A 87 5.28 -10.25 6.09
N LEU A 88 5.88 -9.06 5.89
CA LEU A 88 5.29 -7.93 5.17
C LEU A 88 6.27 -7.41 4.13
N LEU A 89 5.85 -7.39 2.86
CA LEU A 89 6.57 -6.77 1.75
C LEU A 89 5.90 -5.45 1.36
N ILE A 90 6.68 -4.38 1.29
CA ILE A 90 6.22 -3.06 0.84
C ILE A 90 6.80 -2.76 -0.54
N VAL A 91 5.91 -2.53 -1.50
CA VAL A 91 6.22 -2.08 -2.87
C VAL A 91 5.89 -0.60 -2.97
N PRO A 92 6.89 0.30 -2.94
CA PRO A 92 6.68 1.73 -2.84
C PRO A 92 6.13 2.33 -4.12
N ALA A 93 5.54 3.53 -4.00
CA ALA A 93 5.09 4.29 -5.14
C ALA A 93 6.29 4.75 -6.00
N ILE A 94 6.11 4.68 -7.32
CA ILE A 94 7.08 5.10 -8.31
C ILE A 94 6.85 6.57 -8.67
N TRP A 95 7.91 7.37 -8.72
CA TRP A 95 7.85 8.76 -9.13
C TRP A 95 7.82 8.87 -10.66
N ARG A 96 6.68 9.21 -11.24
CA ARG A 96 6.43 9.63 -12.63
C ARG A 96 6.55 8.59 -13.76
N GLN A 97 7.42 7.60 -13.73
CA GLN A 97 7.68 6.75 -14.90
C GLN A 97 7.66 5.25 -14.58
N PRO A 98 6.48 4.65 -14.35
CA PRO A 98 6.39 3.23 -13.98
C PRO A 98 7.07 2.31 -14.99
N GLN A 99 6.89 2.54 -16.30
CA GLN A 99 7.47 1.69 -17.34
C GLN A 99 9.01 1.67 -17.31
N ARG A 100 9.63 2.80 -16.96
CA ARG A 100 11.09 2.87 -16.82
C ARG A 100 11.58 2.00 -15.67
N VAL A 101 10.85 2.01 -14.54
CA VAL A 101 11.20 1.21 -13.36
C VAL A 101 11.03 -0.28 -13.65
N LEU A 102 9.95 -0.69 -14.32
CA LEU A 102 9.76 -2.07 -14.78
C LEU A 102 10.93 -2.57 -15.61
N HIS A 103 11.46 -1.75 -16.52
CA HIS A 103 12.60 -2.11 -17.37
C HIS A 103 13.93 -2.16 -16.61
N ARG A 104 14.11 -1.32 -15.59
CA ARG A 104 15.37 -1.21 -14.86
C ARG A 104 15.49 -2.22 -13.72
N HIS A 105 14.37 -2.67 -13.19
CA HIS A 105 14.33 -3.50 -11.98
C HIS A 105 13.48 -4.77 -12.16
N PRO A 106 13.75 -5.59 -13.21
CA PRO A 106 13.01 -6.85 -13.44
C PRO A 106 13.16 -7.84 -12.29
N GLU A 107 14.27 -7.79 -11.56
CA GLU A 107 14.52 -8.62 -10.38
C GLU A 107 13.60 -8.28 -9.20
N GLN A 108 13.13 -7.06 -9.07
CA GLN A 108 12.12 -6.71 -8.06
C GLN A 108 10.78 -7.39 -8.37
N ILE A 109 10.43 -7.54 -9.65
CA ILE A 109 9.23 -8.25 -10.08
C ILE A 109 9.31 -9.72 -9.64
N ALA A 110 10.45 -10.39 -9.86
CA ALA A 110 10.65 -11.77 -9.43
C ALA A 110 10.57 -11.93 -7.90
N VAL A 111 11.10 -10.98 -7.14
CA VAL A 111 11.00 -10.98 -5.67
C VAL A 111 9.55 -10.79 -5.23
N ILE A 112 8.80 -9.86 -5.83
CA ILE A 112 7.37 -9.68 -5.53
C ILE A 112 6.60 -10.97 -5.83
N GLU A 113 6.83 -11.57 -7.00
CA GLU A 113 6.21 -12.83 -7.41
C GLU A 113 6.44 -13.93 -6.38
N HIS A 114 7.69 -14.12 -5.97
CA HIS A 114 8.06 -15.10 -4.95
C HIS A 114 7.31 -14.86 -3.63
N HIS A 115 7.33 -13.64 -3.10
CA HIS A 115 6.75 -13.34 -1.78
C HIS A 115 5.23 -13.39 -1.79
N VAL A 116 4.57 -12.89 -2.85
CA VAL A 116 3.12 -13.01 -3.02
C VAL A 116 2.72 -14.48 -3.09
N GLY A 117 3.44 -15.28 -3.88
CA GLY A 117 3.21 -16.72 -4.01
C GLY A 117 3.46 -17.50 -2.72
N ALA A 118 4.42 -17.07 -1.89
CA ALA A 118 4.71 -17.64 -0.59
C ALA A 118 3.72 -17.22 0.52
N GLY A 119 2.79 -16.29 0.23
CA GLY A 119 1.77 -15.83 1.16
C GLY A 119 2.21 -14.68 2.06
N SER A 120 3.34 -14.02 1.78
CA SER A 120 3.74 -12.80 2.49
C SER A 120 2.67 -11.73 2.31
N LEU A 121 2.33 -11.02 3.40
CA LEU A 121 1.47 -9.85 3.29
C LEU A 121 2.17 -8.82 2.39
N THR A 122 1.54 -8.39 1.32
CA THR A 122 2.16 -7.47 0.36
C THR A 122 1.32 -6.20 0.24
N ILE A 123 1.97 -5.04 0.41
CA ILE A 123 1.36 -3.73 0.23
C ILE A 123 1.98 -3.06 -0.98
N SER A 124 1.15 -2.68 -1.94
CA SER A 124 1.56 -1.87 -3.09
C SER A 124 0.99 -0.47 -2.97
N VAL A 125 1.85 0.55 -3.06
CA VAL A 125 1.45 1.96 -2.90
C VAL A 125 1.41 2.66 -4.25
N GLY A 126 0.27 3.25 -4.59
CA GLY A 126 0.11 4.06 -5.81
C GLY A 126 0.59 3.34 -7.06
N SER A 127 1.48 3.97 -7.79
CA SER A 127 2.12 3.42 -9.01
C SER A 127 3.05 2.23 -8.80
N GLY A 128 3.36 1.86 -7.55
CA GLY A 128 4.02 0.58 -7.24
C GLY A 128 3.19 -0.64 -7.68
N SER A 129 1.88 -0.45 -7.86
CA SER A 129 0.98 -1.46 -8.43
C SER A 129 1.42 -1.98 -9.81
N PHE A 130 2.18 -1.22 -10.58
CA PHE A 130 2.74 -1.68 -11.86
C PHE A 130 3.73 -2.83 -11.66
N LEU A 131 4.63 -2.74 -10.67
CA LEU A 131 5.55 -3.84 -10.34
C LEU A 131 4.79 -5.10 -9.91
N LEU A 132 3.75 -4.92 -9.10
CA LEU A 132 2.90 -6.02 -8.64
C LEU A 132 2.08 -6.64 -9.78
N ALA A 133 1.47 -5.85 -10.65
CA ALA A 133 0.69 -6.35 -11.77
C ALA A 133 1.55 -7.11 -12.81
N GLU A 134 2.81 -6.70 -12.98
CA GLU A 134 3.75 -7.33 -13.91
C GLU A 134 4.08 -8.79 -13.51
N THR A 135 3.91 -9.16 -12.23
CA THR A 135 4.07 -10.56 -11.79
C THR A 135 3.02 -11.52 -12.34
N GLY A 136 1.90 -11.01 -12.87
CA GLY A 136 0.78 -11.83 -13.31
C GLY A 136 -0.13 -12.39 -12.20
N HIS A 137 0.28 -12.35 -10.94
CA HIS A 137 -0.52 -12.85 -9.81
C HIS A 137 -1.87 -12.16 -9.63
N MET A 138 -2.00 -10.93 -10.16
CA MET A 138 -3.21 -10.14 -10.04
C MET A 138 -4.20 -10.31 -11.20
N THR A 139 -3.93 -11.20 -12.13
CA THR A 139 -4.87 -11.53 -13.24
C THR A 139 -6.18 -12.09 -12.67
N GLY A 140 -7.30 -11.49 -13.05
CA GLY A 140 -8.64 -11.83 -12.54
C GLY A 140 -8.95 -11.30 -11.13
N ARG A 141 -8.03 -10.57 -10.49
CA ARG A 141 -8.16 -10.03 -9.14
C ARG A 141 -8.33 -8.52 -9.16
N THR A 142 -8.87 -7.99 -8.06
CA THR A 142 -9.12 -6.55 -7.90
C THR A 142 -7.87 -5.84 -7.42
N MET A 143 -7.55 -4.73 -8.07
CA MET A 143 -6.47 -3.81 -7.69
C MET A 143 -6.91 -2.35 -7.81
N THR A 144 -6.25 -1.46 -7.08
CA THR A 144 -6.23 -0.03 -7.36
C THR A 144 -4.82 0.47 -7.62
N THR A 145 -4.70 1.63 -8.21
CA THR A 145 -3.45 2.34 -8.47
C THR A 145 -3.65 3.84 -8.25
N HIS A 146 -2.62 4.66 -8.42
CA HIS A 146 -2.77 6.10 -8.38
C HIS A 146 -3.64 6.60 -9.57
N TRP A 147 -4.59 7.50 -9.30
CA TRP A 147 -5.59 7.98 -10.27
C TRP A 147 -4.98 8.47 -11.60
N GLN A 148 -3.82 9.09 -11.56
CA GLN A 148 -3.09 9.58 -12.73
C GLN A 148 -2.77 8.44 -13.72
N TRP A 149 -2.71 7.21 -13.26
CA TRP A 149 -2.28 6.05 -14.05
C TRP A 149 -3.43 5.10 -14.42
N PHE A 150 -4.66 5.39 -14.05
CA PHE A 150 -5.79 4.48 -14.27
C PHE A 150 -5.90 3.98 -15.71
N ASP A 151 -5.85 4.87 -16.69
CA ASP A 151 -6.03 4.49 -18.10
C ASP A 151 -4.82 3.73 -18.63
N THR A 152 -3.63 4.18 -18.30
CA THR A 152 -2.38 3.50 -18.67
C THR A 152 -2.30 2.09 -18.04
N PHE A 153 -2.70 1.97 -16.78
CA PHE A 153 -2.72 0.71 -16.05
C PHE A 153 -3.75 -0.26 -16.66
N ALA A 154 -4.97 0.18 -16.88
CA ALA A 154 -6.04 -0.64 -17.46
C ALA A 154 -5.69 -1.12 -18.87
N HIS A 155 -5.05 -0.25 -19.69
CA HIS A 155 -4.61 -0.62 -21.03
C HIS A 155 -3.49 -1.69 -20.98
N ARG A 156 -2.54 -1.55 -20.06
CA ARG A 156 -1.40 -2.47 -19.96
C ARG A 156 -1.78 -3.82 -19.33
N TYR A 157 -2.69 -3.82 -18.37
CA TYR A 157 -3.10 -5.01 -17.60
C TYR A 157 -4.61 -5.27 -17.72
N PRO A 158 -5.12 -5.59 -18.93
CA PRO A 158 -6.57 -5.77 -19.15
C PRO A 158 -7.15 -6.95 -18.40
N GLY A 159 -6.30 -7.89 -17.94
CA GLY A 159 -6.71 -9.02 -17.12
C GLY A 159 -6.92 -8.69 -15.64
N VAL A 160 -6.53 -7.49 -15.17
CA VAL A 160 -6.71 -7.04 -13.80
C VAL A 160 -8.04 -6.30 -13.67
N GLN A 161 -8.77 -6.55 -12.60
CA GLN A 161 -10.00 -5.81 -12.29
C GLN A 161 -9.63 -4.50 -11.59
N LEU A 162 -9.40 -3.43 -12.38
CA LEU A 162 -9.02 -2.12 -11.85
C LEU A 162 -10.21 -1.44 -11.17
N GLU A 163 -10.10 -1.24 -9.86
CA GLU A 163 -11.07 -0.50 -9.07
C GLU A 163 -10.65 0.97 -8.96
N ARG A 164 -11.41 1.86 -9.59
CA ARG A 164 -11.09 3.30 -9.69
C ARG A 164 -11.64 4.14 -8.53
N ARG A 165 -12.63 3.59 -7.81
CA ARG A 165 -13.35 4.32 -6.75
C ARG A 165 -12.93 3.93 -5.34
N GLN A 166 -12.12 2.90 -5.18
CA GLN A 166 -11.62 2.49 -3.88
C GLN A 166 -10.19 2.98 -3.70
N LEU A 167 -9.94 3.61 -2.57
CA LEU A 167 -8.59 4.03 -2.19
C LEU A 167 -7.73 2.86 -1.73
N ILE A 168 -8.36 1.80 -1.24
CA ILE A 168 -7.70 0.58 -0.76
C ILE A 168 -8.46 -0.61 -1.31
N THR A 169 -7.75 -1.54 -1.94
CA THR A 169 -8.28 -2.84 -2.37
C THR A 169 -7.51 -3.96 -1.68
N GLN A 170 -8.20 -5.08 -1.45
CA GLN A 170 -7.59 -6.30 -0.93
C GLN A 170 -7.93 -7.48 -1.84
N SER A 171 -6.93 -8.27 -2.17
CA SER A 171 -7.07 -9.56 -2.85
C SER A 171 -6.14 -10.57 -2.18
N ASP A 172 -6.71 -11.49 -1.40
CA ASP A 172 -6.01 -12.44 -0.55
C ASP A 172 -5.00 -11.74 0.40
N ASN A 173 -3.70 -12.04 0.26
CA ASN A 173 -2.59 -11.44 1.03
C ASN A 173 -2.05 -10.13 0.46
N VAL A 174 -2.69 -9.58 -0.57
CA VAL A 174 -2.23 -8.37 -1.27
C VAL A 174 -3.17 -7.21 -1.02
N PHE A 175 -2.61 -6.09 -0.56
CA PHE A 175 -3.27 -4.80 -0.45
C PHE A 175 -2.69 -3.82 -1.46
N CYS A 176 -3.57 -3.09 -2.16
CA CYS A 176 -3.16 -1.97 -3.00
C CYS A 176 -3.80 -0.69 -2.47
N VAL A 177 -3.01 0.35 -2.30
CA VAL A 177 -3.50 1.67 -1.91
C VAL A 177 -3.26 2.66 -3.04
N SER A 178 -4.24 3.50 -3.34
CA SER A 178 -4.19 4.43 -4.48
C SER A 178 -3.24 5.60 -4.27
N SER A 179 -2.98 5.98 -3.01
CA SER A 179 -2.16 7.14 -2.67
C SER A 179 -1.39 6.93 -1.37
N VAL A 180 -0.38 7.78 -1.15
CA VAL A 180 0.38 7.78 0.12
C VAL A 180 -0.52 8.12 1.32
N ASN A 181 -1.52 9.00 1.13
CA ASN A 181 -2.45 9.36 2.20
C ASN A 181 -3.26 8.17 2.69
N SER A 182 -3.69 7.28 1.78
CA SER A 182 -4.45 6.07 2.12
C SER A 182 -3.60 4.99 2.81
N VAL A 183 -2.27 5.12 2.77
CA VAL A 183 -1.38 4.20 3.48
C VAL A 183 -1.62 4.24 4.99
N ALA A 184 -1.83 5.42 5.57
CA ALA A 184 -2.06 5.54 7.01
C ALA A 184 -3.33 4.77 7.44
N ASP A 185 -4.41 4.84 6.66
CA ASP A 185 -5.67 4.13 6.96
C ASP A 185 -5.46 2.61 6.92
N LEU A 186 -4.77 2.12 5.86
CA LEU A 186 -4.39 0.71 5.78
C LEU A 186 -3.51 0.29 6.96
N MET A 187 -2.52 1.11 7.32
CA MET A 187 -1.60 0.76 8.41
C MET A 187 -2.29 0.74 9.78
N VAL A 188 -3.24 1.64 10.05
CA VAL A 188 -4.08 1.59 11.26
C VAL A 188 -4.87 0.29 11.31
N TYR A 189 -5.50 -0.10 10.19
CA TYR A 189 -6.19 -1.39 10.07
C TYR A 189 -5.25 -2.56 10.37
N LEU A 190 -4.10 -2.61 9.69
CA LEU A 190 -3.11 -3.67 9.89
C LEU A 190 -2.55 -3.70 11.31
N CYS A 191 -2.36 -2.58 11.97
CA CYS A 191 -1.97 -2.54 13.39
C CYS A 191 -3.02 -3.20 14.29
N GLY A 192 -4.30 -3.11 13.95
CA GLY A 192 -5.38 -3.81 14.64
C GLY A 192 -5.29 -5.33 14.47
N GLU A 193 -5.06 -5.77 13.24
CA GLU A 193 -4.96 -7.20 12.90
C GLU A 193 -3.66 -7.84 13.43
N LEU A 194 -2.53 -7.13 13.27
CA LEU A 194 -1.20 -7.64 13.62
C LEU A 194 -0.90 -7.60 15.13
N PHE A 195 -1.38 -6.57 15.81
CA PHE A 195 -1.04 -6.35 17.22
C PHE A 195 -2.27 -6.41 18.12
N SER A 196 -3.14 -5.41 18.07
CA SER A 196 -4.42 -5.39 18.79
C SER A 196 -5.25 -4.16 18.44
N PRO A 197 -6.58 -4.18 18.69
CA PRO A 197 -7.42 -2.99 18.56
C PRO A 197 -6.99 -1.81 19.46
N ARG A 198 -6.32 -2.10 20.59
CA ARG A 198 -5.78 -1.05 21.46
C ARG A 198 -4.61 -0.33 20.81
N VAL A 199 -3.70 -1.07 20.17
CA VAL A 199 -2.57 -0.50 19.43
C VAL A 199 -3.08 0.29 18.23
N ALA A 200 -4.03 -0.24 17.47
CA ALA A 200 -4.63 0.48 16.36
C ALA A 200 -5.19 1.84 16.77
N ARG A 201 -5.96 1.91 17.86
CA ARG A 201 -6.47 3.20 18.39
C ARG A 201 -5.36 4.17 18.80
N HIS A 202 -4.27 3.67 19.40
CA HIS A 202 -3.13 4.50 19.76
C HIS A 202 -2.47 5.11 18.51
N ILE A 203 -2.27 4.31 17.49
CA ILE A 203 -1.71 4.73 16.20
C ILE A 203 -2.65 5.69 15.46
N GLU A 204 -3.95 5.41 15.45
CA GLU A 204 -4.97 6.28 14.87
C GLU A 204 -4.90 7.70 15.47
N HIS A 205 -4.78 7.81 16.80
CA HIS A 205 -4.62 9.09 17.47
C HIS A 205 -3.30 9.80 17.14
N GLN A 206 -2.23 9.06 16.89
CA GLN A 206 -0.91 9.64 16.62
C GLN A 206 -0.76 10.11 15.18
N PHE A 207 -1.27 9.34 14.20
CA PHE A 207 -1.04 9.55 12.77
C PHE A 207 -2.27 10.03 12.00
N SER A 208 -3.45 9.95 12.57
CA SER A 208 -4.70 10.23 11.87
C SER A 208 -5.83 10.69 12.79
N PRO A 209 -5.66 11.78 13.59
CA PRO A 209 -6.57 12.08 14.70
C PRO A 209 -7.97 12.53 14.31
N GLU A 210 -8.25 13.06 13.13
CA GLU A 210 -9.46 13.88 12.99
C GLU A 210 -10.39 13.62 11.80
N ILE A 211 -10.03 12.92 10.73
CA ILE A 211 -10.84 12.97 9.49
C ILE A 211 -10.99 11.62 8.76
N ARG A 212 -10.36 10.54 9.21
CA ARG A 212 -10.29 9.31 8.40
C ARG A 212 -11.31 8.26 8.81
N GLN A 213 -12.03 7.73 7.83
CA GLN A 213 -12.84 6.55 8.05
C GLN A 213 -11.93 5.32 8.16
N ARG A 214 -12.26 4.43 9.10
CA ARG A 214 -11.55 3.16 9.26
C ARG A 214 -11.75 2.31 8.01
N PHE A 215 -10.65 1.82 7.45
CA PHE A 215 -10.73 0.77 6.46
C PHE A 215 -11.32 -0.49 7.11
N SER A 216 -12.38 -1.01 6.50
CA SER A 216 -12.95 -2.32 6.81
C SER A 216 -13.05 -3.11 5.51
N PRO A 217 -12.46 -4.31 5.41
CA PRO A 217 -12.59 -5.12 4.21
C PRO A 217 -14.07 -5.39 3.95
N SER A 218 -14.59 -4.89 2.84
CA SER A 218 -15.96 -5.22 2.44
C SER A 218 -15.98 -6.53 1.68
N PRO A 219 -16.97 -7.42 1.94
CA PRO A 219 -17.21 -8.58 1.10
C PRO A 219 -17.43 -8.13 -0.35
N VAL A 220 -16.92 -8.88 -1.30
CA VAL A 220 -17.19 -8.64 -2.73
C VAL A 220 -18.71 -8.56 -2.95
N GLY A 221 -19.21 -7.40 -3.41
CA GLY A 221 -20.63 -7.15 -3.66
C GLY A 221 -21.39 -6.40 -2.55
N ALA A 222 -20.74 -5.97 -1.46
CA ALA A 222 -21.36 -5.07 -0.50
C ALA A 222 -21.55 -3.65 -1.09
N PRO A 223 -22.57 -2.89 -0.66
CA PRO A 223 -22.71 -1.49 -1.03
C PRO A 223 -21.41 -0.74 -0.65
N LYS A 224 -20.84 -0.02 -1.60
CA LYS A 224 -19.60 0.74 -1.37
C LYS A 224 -19.91 1.91 -0.45
N ASP A 225 -19.33 1.91 0.75
CA ASP A 225 -19.27 3.12 1.55
C ASP A 225 -18.36 4.11 0.83
N LEU A 226 -18.93 5.24 0.42
CA LEU A 226 -18.21 6.30 -0.26
C LEU A 226 -17.19 6.91 0.72
N HIS A 227 -15.93 6.93 0.31
CA HIS A 227 -14.90 7.66 1.05
C HIS A 227 -15.19 9.17 1.00
N HIS A 228 -14.90 9.92 2.07
CA HIS A 228 -15.18 11.37 2.09
C HIS A 228 -14.55 12.12 0.90
N ASP A 229 -13.37 11.72 0.45
CA ASP A 229 -12.71 12.32 -0.72
C ASP A 229 -13.44 11.98 -2.02
N GLU A 230 -14.05 10.80 -2.13
CA GLU A 230 -14.90 10.42 -3.27
C GLU A 230 -16.21 11.19 -3.28
N LEU A 231 -16.80 11.43 -2.11
CA LEU A 231 -18.00 12.25 -1.99
C LEU A 231 -17.73 13.70 -2.45
N ILE A 232 -16.59 14.27 -2.07
CA ILE A 232 -16.15 15.59 -2.52
C ILE A 232 -15.92 15.58 -4.03
N ALA A 233 -15.27 14.56 -4.58
CA ALA A 233 -15.02 14.41 -6.01
C ALA A 233 -16.32 14.26 -6.81
N ASP A 234 -17.27 13.48 -6.31
CA ASP A 234 -18.60 13.31 -6.90
C ASP A 234 -19.40 14.63 -6.85
N VAL A 235 -19.39 15.33 -5.72
CA VAL A 235 -20.04 16.65 -5.58
C VAL A 235 -19.38 17.68 -6.51
N GLN A 236 -18.06 17.71 -6.61
CA GLN A 236 -17.35 18.60 -7.54
C GLN A 236 -17.67 18.27 -9.01
N THR A 237 -17.81 17.01 -9.34
CA THR A 237 -18.18 16.56 -10.69
C THR A 237 -19.59 16.98 -11.04
N GLU A 238 -20.55 16.84 -10.10
CA GLU A 238 -21.95 17.25 -10.27
C GLU A 238 -22.06 18.77 -10.39
N LEU A 239 -21.38 19.52 -9.51
CA LEU A 239 -21.31 20.98 -9.57
C LEU A 239 -20.72 21.50 -10.88
N ASN A 240 -19.65 20.89 -11.37
CA ASN A 240 -19.06 21.26 -12.65
C ASN A 240 -19.97 20.95 -13.83
N ARG A 241 -20.78 19.90 -13.75
CA ARG A 241 -21.76 19.53 -14.76
C ARG A 241 -22.92 20.54 -14.77
N ASP A 242 -23.43 20.91 -13.61
CA ASP A 242 -24.51 21.90 -13.47
C ASP A 242 -24.06 23.30 -13.89
N LEU A 243 -22.82 23.69 -13.56
CA LEU A 243 -22.24 24.97 -13.99
C LEU A 243 -22.05 25.06 -15.53
N ARG A 244 -21.75 23.93 -16.20
CA ARG A 244 -21.66 23.86 -17.64
C ARG A 244 -23.02 23.82 -18.35
N ALA A 245 -24.05 23.35 -17.62
CA ALA A 245 -25.43 23.30 -18.11
C ALA A 245 -26.21 24.62 -17.87
N ALA A 246 -25.67 25.53 -17.02
CA ALA A 246 -26.30 26.82 -16.76
C ALA A 246 -26.35 27.65 -18.05
N PRO A 247 -27.52 28.15 -18.47
CA PRO A 247 -27.61 29.02 -19.65
C PRO A 247 -26.83 30.30 -19.39
N ALA A 248 -26.03 30.73 -20.40
CA ALA A 248 -25.33 31.99 -20.33
C ALA A 248 -26.34 33.12 -20.02
N MET A 249 -26.13 33.78 -18.89
CA MET A 249 -26.94 34.95 -18.54
C MET A 249 -26.70 35.98 -19.65
N SER A 250 -27.72 36.17 -20.47
CA SER A 250 -27.75 37.25 -21.46
C SER A 250 -27.74 38.58 -20.73
N ALA A 251 -26.73 39.41 -21.02
CA ALA A 251 -26.62 40.79 -20.59
C ALA A 251 -27.68 41.67 -21.25
#